data_32c6743ead533a3db12cc1ba94e9c1de
#
_entry.id   32c6743ead533a3db12cc1ba94e9c1de
#
_cell.length_a   1.000
_cell.length_b   1.000
_cell.length_c   1.000
_cell.angle_alpha   90.00
_cell.angle_beta   90.00
_cell.angle_gamma   90.00
#
_symmetry.space_group_name_H-M   'P 1'
#
loop_
_entity.id
_entity.type
_entity.pdbx_description
1 polymer ?
#
loop_
_entity_poly.entity_id
_entity_poly.type
_entity_poly.pdbx_seq_one_letter_code
_entity_poly.pdbx_strand_id
1 'polypeptide(L)'
;MDDSSVQTRSGEAKVAILMFSLLALVVVLCTFGAYTMSGSLMIEEEISRGEALVWVGQEYISMVMFVTLALLLFSGYPVAFILGGLAMLFGLLGFFLDSFSLIEFFNFIPRIWGQAAENLVLVAVPAFVFMGVMMERSGIANDLLYCVQVLLKRVPGALALAVTVMGTILAAMTGIIGASVTMMTALALPTMMRQGYSHALSCGVIAASGTLGILIPPSIMLIIMADLMAISVGNVFMAAVVPGLTLAAFYLIFVATISAIKPEMAPPLPANLLNVPRNEMGPLIARSFLPPVFLITLIKGSILLGWATPSEAGAVGAFGATPVSYTHLTLPTKRIV
;
A
#
# COMPACT_ATOMS: atom_id res chain seq x y z
N MET A 1 -21.91 -29.22 7.86
CA MET A 1 -21.03 -28.91 6.72
C MET A 1 -21.69 -27.78 5.97
N ASP A 2 -21.11 -26.58 6.02
CA ASP A 2 -21.76 -25.32 5.75
C ASP A 2 -21.86 -25.08 4.24
N ASP A 3 -23.07 -24.88 3.72
CA ASP A 3 -23.38 -24.67 2.30
C ASP A 3 -22.67 -23.42 1.70
N SER A 4 -22.29 -22.48 2.56
CA SER A 4 -21.55 -21.27 2.21
C SER A 4 -20.12 -21.54 1.76
N SER A 5 -19.48 -22.59 2.32
CA SER A 5 -18.10 -22.97 1.99
C SER A 5 -17.99 -23.69 0.63
N VAL A 6 -19.08 -24.32 0.19
CA VAL A 6 -19.16 -25.02 -1.12
C VAL A 6 -19.41 -24.01 -2.24
N GLN A 7 -20.22 -22.98 -2.00
CA GLN A 7 -20.48 -21.91 -2.97
C GLN A 7 -19.26 -21.02 -3.23
N THR A 8 -18.47 -20.67 -2.21
CA THR A 8 -17.21 -19.92 -2.38
C THR A 8 -16.17 -20.69 -3.17
N ARG A 9 -15.95 -21.99 -2.87
CA ARG A 9 -15.04 -22.85 -3.65
C ARG A 9 -15.47 -23.02 -5.11
N SER A 10 -16.76 -23.09 -5.38
CA SER A 10 -17.29 -23.16 -6.74
C SER A 10 -17.07 -21.85 -7.53
N GLY A 11 -17.14 -20.69 -6.87
CA GLY A 11 -16.83 -19.38 -7.45
C GLY A 11 -15.36 -19.24 -7.80
N GLU A 12 -14.47 -19.60 -6.89
CA GLU A 12 -13.01 -19.55 -7.10
C GLU A 12 -12.56 -20.48 -8.22
N ALA A 13 -13.12 -21.70 -8.30
CA ALA A 13 -12.84 -22.65 -9.38
C ALA A 13 -13.28 -22.10 -10.75
N LYS A 14 -14.45 -21.44 -10.84
CA LYS A 14 -14.92 -20.82 -12.08
C LYS A 14 -14.03 -19.67 -12.53
N VAL A 15 -13.58 -18.81 -11.61
CA VAL A 15 -12.63 -17.73 -11.89
C VAL A 15 -11.29 -18.29 -12.37
N ALA A 16 -10.76 -19.33 -11.72
CA ALA A 16 -9.54 -19.99 -12.13
C ALA A 16 -9.67 -20.61 -13.53
N ILE A 17 -10.76 -21.31 -13.82
CA ILE A 17 -11.01 -21.90 -15.14
C ILE A 17 -11.10 -20.80 -16.21
N LEU A 18 -11.79 -19.70 -15.93
CA LEU A 18 -11.91 -18.57 -16.85
C LEU A 18 -10.57 -17.91 -17.12
N MET A 19 -9.73 -17.77 -16.12
CA MET A 19 -8.37 -17.25 -16.27
C MET A 19 -7.47 -18.18 -17.07
N PHE A 20 -7.50 -19.49 -16.79
CA PHE A 20 -6.73 -20.46 -17.56
C PHE A 20 -7.20 -20.52 -19.01
N SER A 21 -8.52 -20.41 -19.28
CA SER A 21 -9.06 -20.38 -20.63
C SER A 21 -8.64 -19.11 -21.37
N LEU A 22 -8.60 -17.96 -20.70
CA LEU A 22 -8.17 -16.69 -21.25
C LEU A 22 -6.65 -16.68 -21.53
N LEU A 23 -5.86 -17.26 -20.65
CA LEU A 23 -4.42 -17.48 -20.84
C LEU A 23 -4.17 -18.40 -22.05
N ALA A 24 -4.88 -19.52 -22.14
CA ALA A 24 -4.79 -20.44 -23.27
C ALA A 24 -5.18 -19.75 -24.59
N LEU A 25 -6.23 -18.93 -24.57
CA LEU A 25 -6.66 -18.15 -25.75
C LEU A 25 -5.57 -17.17 -26.19
N VAL A 26 -4.95 -16.44 -25.26
CA VAL A 26 -3.85 -15.52 -25.57
C VAL A 26 -2.65 -16.26 -26.16
N VAL A 27 -2.26 -17.39 -25.57
CA VAL A 27 -1.17 -18.23 -26.09
C VAL A 27 -1.52 -18.72 -27.50
N VAL A 28 -2.74 -19.18 -27.74
CA VAL A 28 -3.20 -19.62 -29.08
C VAL A 28 -3.20 -18.48 -30.09
N LEU A 29 -3.66 -17.29 -29.71
CA LEU A 29 -3.67 -16.12 -30.58
C LEU A 29 -2.25 -15.66 -30.92
N CYS A 30 -1.34 -15.67 -29.93
CA CYS A 30 0.07 -15.31 -30.16
C CYS A 30 0.77 -16.35 -31.03
N THR A 31 0.53 -17.65 -30.81
CA THR A 31 1.14 -18.71 -31.65
C THR A 31 0.56 -18.70 -33.07
N PHE A 32 -0.73 -18.40 -33.22
CA PHE A 32 -1.34 -18.25 -34.53
C PHE A 32 -0.81 -17.01 -35.26
N GLY A 33 -0.69 -15.87 -34.56
CA GLY A 33 -0.07 -14.65 -35.10
C GLY A 33 1.39 -14.90 -35.52
N ALA A 34 2.17 -15.56 -34.67
CA ALA A 34 3.54 -15.96 -34.97
C ALA A 34 3.61 -16.87 -36.20
N TYR A 35 2.71 -17.85 -36.31
CA TYR A 35 2.66 -18.76 -37.44
C TYR A 35 2.31 -18.04 -38.77
N THR A 36 1.37 -17.09 -38.74
CA THR A 36 1.01 -16.32 -39.94
C THR A 36 2.14 -15.36 -40.38
N MET A 37 2.80 -14.69 -39.41
CA MET A 37 3.95 -13.85 -39.70
C MET A 37 5.16 -14.63 -40.16
N SER A 38 5.45 -15.81 -39.60
CA SER A 38 6.52 -16.67 -40.10
C SER A 38 6.29 -17.09 -41.58
N GLY A 39 5.02 -17.28 -41.95
CA GLY A 39 4.63 -17.56 -43.34
C GLY A 39 4.94 -16.41 -44.31
N SER A 40 4.74 -15.16 -43.90
CA SER A 40 5.05 -13.98 -44.70
C SER A 40 6.56 -13.76 -44.85
N LEU A 41 7.34 -13.96 -43.79
CA LEU A 41 8.79 -13.86 -43.82
C LEU A 41 9.46 -14.91 -44.74
N MET A 42 8.90 -16.14 -44.75
CA MET A 42 9.36 -17.20 -45.67
C MET A 42 9.20 -16.84 -47.14
N ILE A 43 8.24 -16.00 -47.46
CA ILE A 43 7.97 -15.56 -48.86
C ILE A 43 8.90 -14.42 -49.27
N GLU A 44 9.29 -13.54 -48.32
CA GLU A 44 10.13 -12.36 -48.61
C GLU A 44 11.62 -12.66 -48.56
N GLU A 45 12.13 -13.55 -47.69
CA GLU A 45 13.58 -13.72 -47.45
C GLU A 45 14.14 -15.13 -47.65
N GLU A 46 13.41 -16.11 -48.19
CA GLU A 46 13.82 -17.51 -48.35
C GLU A 46 14.33 -18.20 -47.04
N ILE A 47 13.86 -17.75 -45.88
CA ILE A 47 14.24 -18.25 -44.56
C ILE A 47 13.55 -19.59 -44.27
N SER A 48 14.24 -20.51 -43.62
CA SER A 48 13.62 -21.77 -43.19
C SER A 48 12.47 -21.53 -42.18
N ARG A 49 11.42 -22.38 -42.21
CA ARG A 49 10.26 -22.24 -41.31
C ARG A 49 10.66 -22.23 -39.81
N GLY A 50 11.73 -22.95 -39.45
CA GLY A 50 12.26 -22.98 -38.10
C GLY A 50 12.85 -21.65 -37.68
N GLU A 51 13.68 -21.04 -38.52
CA GLU A 51 14.32 -19.73 -38.25
C GLU A 51 13.27 -18.61 -38.18
N ALA A 52 12.29 -18.61 -39.08
CA ALA A 52 11.19 -17.64 -39.03
C ALA A 52 10.35 -17.72 -37.75
N LEU A 53 10.08 -18.94 -37.26
CA LEU A 53 9.38 -19.12 -35.98
C LEU A 53 10.20 -18.64 -34.78
N VAL A 54 11.52 -18.90 -34.79
CA VAL A 54 12.43 -18.42 -33.75
C VAL A 54 12.47 -16.89 -33.76
N TRP A 55 12.60 -16.26 -34.89
CA TRP A 55 12.65 -14.81 -35.03
C TRP A 55 11.35 -14.12 -34.54
N VAL A 56 10.20 -14.63 -34.98
CA VAL A 56 8.89 -14.13 -34.50
C VAL A 56 8.72 -14.40 -33.01
N GLY A 57 9.17 -15.56 -32.51
CA GLY A 57 9.17 -15.88 -31.08
C GLY A 57 9.99 -14.89 -30.25
N GLN A 58 11.15 -14.48 -30.74
CA GLN A 58 12.02 -13.48 -30.09
C GLN A 58 11.32 -12.12 -29.96
N GLU A 59 10.63 -11.67 -31.01
CA GLU A 59 9.95 -10.37 -31.01
C GLU A 59 8.72 -10.35 -30.09
N TYR A 60 7.93 -11.43 -30.08
CA TYR A 60 6.66 -11.49 -29.33
C TYR A 60 6.81 -11.99 -27.89
N ILE A 61 7.93 -12.60 -27.47
CA ILE A 61 8.12 -13.17 -26.15
C ILE A 61 7.83 -12.15 -25.02
N SER A 62 8.27 -10.91 -25.21
CA SER A 62 8.05 -9.82 -24.24
C SER A 62 6.58 -9.43 -24.12
N MET A 63 5.85 -9.37 -25.24
CA MET A 63 4.40 -9.08 -25.24
C MET A 63 3.61 -10.18 -24.53
N VAL A 64 3.92 -11.45 -24.85
CA VAL A 64 3.25 -12.60 -24.21
C VAL A 64 3.55 -12.62 -22.72
N MET A 65 4.78 -12.33 -22.32
CA MET A 65 5.16 -12.22 -20.91
C MET A 65 4.31 -11.15 -20.19
N PHE A 66 4.12 -9.98 -20.79
CA PHE A 66 3.36 -8.88 -20.19
C PHE A 66 1.88 -9.22 -20.02
N VAL A 67 1.27 -9.83 -21.04
CA VAL A 67 -0.13 -10.29 -20.97
C VAL A 67 -0.30 -11.40 -19.94
N THR A 68 0.64 -12.36 -19.90
CA THR A 68 0.64 -13.44 -18.91
C THR A 68 0.78 -12.90 -17.51
N LEU A 69 1.67 -11.89 -17.30
CA LEU A 69 1.82 -11.20 -16.03
C LEU A 69 0.49 -10.57 -15.59
N ALA A 70 -0.16 -9.80 -16.47
CA ALA A 70 -1.42 -9.15 -16.15
C ALA A 70 -2.49 -10.16 -15.74
N LEU A 71 -2.63 -11.27 -16.46
CA LEU A 71 -3.59 -12.32 -16.14
C LEU A 71 -3.28 -13.02 -14.80
N LEU A 72 -2.00 -13.32 -14.54
CA LEU A 72 -1.59 -13.97 -13.30
C LEU A 72 -1.76 -13.06 -12.08
N LEU A 73 -1.61 -11.75 -12.21
CA LEU A 73 -1.87 -10.80 -11.12
C LEU A 73 -3.32 -10.86 -10.62
N PHE A 74 -4.28 -11.17 -11.50
CA PHE A 74 -5.68 -11.38 -11.10
C PHE A 74 -5.95 -12.75 -10.47
N SER A 75 -4.99 -13.67 -10.45
CA SER A 75 -5.18 -15.02 -9.88
C SER A 75 -5.19 -15.05 -8.34
N GLY A 76 -4.79 -13.95 -7.68
CA GLY A 76 -4.74 -13.86 -6.22
C GLY A 76 -3.49 -14.51 -5.58
N TYR A 77 -2.56 -15.03 -6.37
CA TYR A 77 -1.27 -15.49 -5.85
C TYR A 77 -0.40 -14.30 -5.41
N PRO A 78 0.52 -14.50 -4.44
CA PRO A 78 1.42 -13.44 -4.01
C PRO A 78 2.26 -12.91 -5.18
N VAL A 79 2.24 -11.59 -5.38
CA VAL A 79 2.85 -10.90 -6.53
C VAL A 79 4.34 -11.25 -6.69
N ALA A 80 5.07 -11.40 -5.58
CA ALA A 80 6.50 -11.75 -5.60
C ALA A 80 6.77 -13.09 -6.30
N PHE A 81 5.93 -14.10 -6.05
CA PHE A 81 6.06 -15.41 -6.71
C PHE A 81 5.66 -15.36 -8.18
N ILE A 82 4.66 -14.55 -8.52
CA ILE A 82 4.26 -14.35 -9.93
C ILE A 82 5.39 -13.71 -10.70
N LEU A 83 5.94 -12.59 -10.20
CA LEU A 83 7.04 -11.87 -10.86
C LEU A 83 8.29 -12.75 -11.01
N GLY A 84 8.72 -13.40 -9.91
CA GLY A 84 9.90 -14.26 -9.93
C GLY A 84 9.71 -15.50 -10.81
N GLY A 85 8.59 -16.20 -10.66
CA GLY A 85 8.28 -17.40 -11.44
C GLY A 85 8.14 -17.11 -12.93
N LEU A 86 7.48 -16.00 -13.29
CA LEU A 86 7.32 -15.59 -14.67
C LEU A 86 8.66 -15.20 -15.30
N ALA A 87 9.49 -14.43 -14.60
CA ALA A 87 10.83 -14.06 -15.07
C ALA A 87 11.71 -15.30 -15.33
N MET A 88 11.67 -16.28 -14.43
CA MET A 88 12.39 -17.55 -14.61
C MET A 88 11.87 -18.35 -15.79
N LEU A 89 10.56 -18.47 -15.94
CA LEU A 89 9.92 -19.24 -17.00
C LEU A 89 10.19 -18.60 -18.38
N PHE A 90 10.00 -17.29 -18.52
CA PHE A 90 10.23 -16.60 -19.78
C PHE A 90 11.72 -16.42 -20.09
N GLY A 91 12.59 -16.32 -19.07
CA GLY A 91 14.04 -16.36 -19.25
C GLY A 91 14.50 -17.71 -19.82
N LEU A 92 13.93 -18.82 -19.32
CA LEU A 92 14.22 -20.16 -19.84
C LEU A 92 13.66 -20.35 -21.27
N LEU A 93 12.44 -19.88 -21.53
CA LEU A 93 11.88 -19.89 -22.89
C LEU A 93 12.72 -19.04 -23.85
N GLY A 94 13.18 -17.86 -23.43
CA GLY A 94 14.06 -17.01 -24.22
C GLY A 94 15.41 -17.67 -24.53
N PHE A 95 15.93 -18.48 -23.60
CA PHE A 95 17.11 -19.29 -23.86
C PHE A 95 16.88 -20.33 -24.97
N PHE A 96 15.74 -21.03 -24.96
CA PHE A 96 15.40 -21.97 -26.04
C PHE A 96 15.12 -21.31 -27.38
N LEU A 97 14.74 -20.03 -27.39
CA LEU A 97 14.51 -19.22 -28.59
C LEU A 97 15.75 -18.43 -29.01
N ASP A 98 16.93 -18.71 -28.46
CA ASP A 98 18.18 -17.98 -28.74
C ASP A 98 18.10 -16.45 -28.52
N SER A 99 17.07 -15.98 -27.78
CA SER A 99 16.90 -14.57 -27.43
C SER A 99 17.66 -14.17 -26.19
N PHE A 100 18.07 -15.14 -25.37
CA PHE A 100 18.61 -14.92 -24.04
C PHE A 100 19.76 -15.88 -23.74
N SER A 101 20.94 -15.33 -23.41
CA SER A 101 22.10 -16.16 -23.09
C SER A 101 22.07 -16.63 -21.62
N LEU A 102 22.61 -17.83 -21.36
CA LEU A 102 22.76 -18.36 -20.00
C LEU A 102 23.59 -17.43 -19.10
N ILE A 103 24.54 -16.69 -19.66
CA ILE A 103 25.36 -15.72 -18.94
C ILE A 103 24.49 -14.55 -18.47
N GLU A 104 23.57 -14.08 -19.27
CA GLU A 104 22.61 -13.03 -18.90
C GLU A 104 21.66 -13.50 -17.82
N PHE A 105 21.25 -14.77 -17.87
CA PHE A 105 20.44 -15.37 -16.83
C PHE A 105 21.17 -15.40 -15.48
N PHE A 106 22.44 -15.78 -15.43
CA PHE A 106 23.22 -15.77 -14.18
C PHE A 106 23.54 -14.35 -13.69
N ASN A 107 23.52 -13.34 -14.56
CA ASN A 107 23.70 -11.94 -14.18
C ASN A 107 22.53 -11.35 -13.37
N PHE A 108 21.39 -12.07 -13.23
CA PHE A 108 20.29 -11.56 -12.42
C PHE A 108 20.66 -11.44 -10.94
N ILE A 109 21.50 -12.35 -10.42
CA ILE A 109 21.94 -12.32 -9.00
C ILE A 109 22.73 -11.05 -8.67
N PRO A 110 23.81 -10.70 -9.43
CA PRO A 110 24.51 -9.42 -9.24
C PRO A 110 23.61 -8.19 -9.44
N ARG A 111 22.65 -8.25 -10.37
CA ARG A 111 21.68 -7.15 -10.58
C ARG A 111 20.75 -6.97 -9.39
N ILE A 112 20.21 -8.05 -8.81
CA ILE A 112 19.40 -7.97 -7.61
C ILE A 112 20.22 -7.38 -6.47
N TRP A 113 21.47 -7.83 -6.31
CA TRP A 113 22.34 -7.31 -5.25
C TRP A 113 22.61 -5.82 -5.44
N GLY A 114 23.08 -5.39 -6.61
CA GLY A 114 23.43 -3.99 -6.89
C GLY A 114 22.22 -3.05 -6.85
N GLN A 115 21.06 -3.49 -7.34
CA GLN A 115 19.86 -2.63 -7.38
C GLN A 115 19.05 -2.63 -6.10
N ALA A 116 19.12 -3.65 -5.27
CA ALA A 116 18.34 -3.75 -4.04
C ALA A 116 19.19 -3.60 -2.78
N ALA A 117 20.27 -4.38 -2.63
CA ALA A 117 21.05 -4.40 -1.39
C ALA A 117 22.08 -3.25 -1.31
N GLU A 118 22.69 -2.88 -2.43
CA GLU A 118 23.63 -1.76 -2.50
C GLU A 118 22.96 -0.40 -2.70
N ASN A 119 21.67 -0.40 -3.08
CA ASN A 119 20.92 0.83 -3.25
C ASN A 119 20.55 1.42 -1.90
N LEU A 120 21.30 2.43 -1.47
CA LEU A 120 21.10 3.12 -0.18
C LEU A 120 19.71 3.72 -0.02
N VAL A 121 19.03 4.06 -1.12
CA VAL A 121 17.67 4.59 -1.08
C VAL A 121 16.67 3.49 -0.74
N LEU A 122 16.80 2.31 -1.35
CA LEU A 122 15.90 1.18 -1.11
C LEU A 122 16.13 0.51 0.25
N VAL A 123 17.32 0.60 0.83
CA VAL A 123 17.61 0.14 2.20
C VAL A 123 16.74 0.85 3.25
N ALA A 124 16.26 2.06 2.96
CA ALA A 124 15.31 2.75 3.84
C ALA A 124 13.96 2.02 3.98
N VAL A 125 13.53 1.26 2.95
CA VAL A 125 12.21 0.63 2.91
C VAL A 125 11.98 -0.36 4.08
N PRO A 126 12.86 -1.33 4.37
CA PRO A 126 12.70 -2.22 5.51
C PRO A 126 12.60 -1.48 6.85
N ALA A 127 13.36 -0.40 7.04
CA ALA A 127 13.34 0.38 8.26
C ALA A 127 11.99 1.11 8.44
N PHE A 128 11.44 1.71 7.39
CA PHE A 128 10.12 2.33 7.42
C PHE A 128 8.99 1.32 7.60
N VAL A 129 9.09 0.13 6.97
CA VAL A 129 8.14 -0.97 7.20
C VAL A 129 8.16 -1.41 8.67
N PHE A 130 9.33 -1.62 9.23
CA PHE A 130 9.47 -1.98 10.64
C PHE A 130 8.85 -0.92 11.56
N MET A 131 9.17 0.35 11.33
CA MET A 131 8.58 1.46 12.08
C MET A 131 7.05 1.45 11.97
N GLY A 132 6.50 1.32 10.76
CA GLY A 132 5.06 1.29 10.51
C GLY A 132 4.37 0.15 11.27
N VAL A 133 4.89 -1.06 11.18
CA VAL A 133 4.35 -2.24 11.87
C VAL A 133 4.45 -2.10 13.40
N MET A 134 5.54 -1.54 13.92
CA MET A 134 5.69 -1.28 15.36
C MET A 134 4.64 -0.28 15.85
N MET A 135 4.40 0.80 15.09
CA MET A 135 3.41 1.81 15.44
C MET A 135 1.98 1.28 15.32
N GLU A 136 1.71 0.46 14.31
CA GLU A 136 0.42 -0.21 14.14
C GLU A 136 0.07 -1.08 15.35
N ARG A 137 1.05 -1.87 15.82
CA ARG A 137 0.85 -2.79 16.96
C ARG A 137 0.91 -2.14 18.33
N SER A 138 1.38 -0.90 18.42
CA SER A 138 1.53 -0.17 19.69
C SER A 138 0.19 0.21 20.36
N GLY A 139 -0.92 0.17 19.62
CA GLY A 139 -2.22 0.62 20.13
C GLY A 139 -2.46 2.12 20.08
N ILE A 140 -1.51 2.91 19.59
CA ILE A 140 -1.63 4.38 19.43
C ILE A 140 -2.83 4.77 18.59
N ALA A 141 -3.21 3.95 17.61
CA ALA A 141 -4.39 4.20 16.78
C ALA A 141 -5.68 4.29 17.58
N ASN A 142 -5.85 3.40 18.56
CA ASN A 142 -7.01 3.44 19.45
C ASN A 142 -7.03 4.72 20.28
N ASP A 143 -5.89 5.09 20.86
CA ASP A 143 -5.75 6.29 21.68
C ASP A 143 -6.01 7.55 20.85
N LEU A 144 -5.50 7.61 19.61
CA LEU A 144 -5.77 8.70 18.65
C LEU A 144 -7.26 8.79 18.30
N LEU A 145 -7.87 7.66 17.92
CA LEU A 145 -9.28 7.64 17.55
C LEU A 145 -10.16 8.14 18.69
N TYR A 146 -9.92 7.65 19.89
CA TYR A 146 -10.65 8.07 21.09
C TYR A 146 -10.43 9.55 21.39
N CYS A 147 -9.19 10.02 21.38
CA CYS A 147 -8.86 11.42 21.66
C CYS A 147 -9.53 12.38 20.68
N VAL A 148 -9.46 12.09 19.36
CA VAL A 148 -10.08 12.94 18.33
C VAL A 148 -11.61 12.91 18.43
N GLN A 149 -12.22 11.78 18.75
CA GLN A 149 -13.66 11.69 19.04
C GLN A 149 -14.07 12.60 20.21
N VAL A 150 -13.30 12.59 21.29
CA VAL A 150 -13.55 13.47 22.45
C VAL A 150 -13.43 14.93 22.06
N LEU A 151 -12.45 15.31 21.27
CA LEU A 151 -12.25 16.68 20.81
C LEU A 151 -13.37 17.16 19.89
N LEU A 152 -13.85 16.28 19.01
CA LEU A 152 -14.85 16.59 17.98
C LEU A 152 -16.29 16.25 18.42
N LYS A 153 -16.52 15.84 19.64
CA LYS A 153 -17.84 15.32 20.15
C LYS A 153 -19.05 16.22 19.87
N ARG A 154 -18.85 17.50 19.66
CA ARG A 154 -19.90 18.49 19.37
C ARG A 154 -20.19 18.66 17.87
N VAL A 155 -19.34 18.09 17.02
CA VAL A 155 -19.44 18.27 15.56
C VAL A 155 -20.25 17.10 14.99
N PRO A 156 -21.22 17.33 14.10
CA PRO A 156 -21.90 16.25 13.40
C PRO A 156 -20.87 15.45 12.59
N GLY A 157 -21.00 14.12 12.58
CA GLY A 157 -20.02 13.26 11.93
C GLY A 157 -18.68 13.13 12.66
N ALA A 158 -18.64 13.42 13.97
CA ALA A 158 -17.44 13.42 14.79
C ALA A 158 -16.59 12.14 14.64
N LEU A 159 -17.23 10.97 14.55
CA LEU A 159 -16.51 9.71 14.39
C LEU A 159 -15.88 9.59 13.00
N ALA A 160 -16.58 9.97 11.93
CA ALA A 160 -16.02 9.94 10.58
C ALA A 160 -14.86 10.94 10.43
N LEU A 161 -14.99 12.14 11.00
CA LEU A 161 -13.90 13.12 11.07
C LEU A 161 -12.71 12.58 11.89
N ALA A 162 -12.99 11.93 13.01
CA ALA A 162 -11.94 11.31 13.83
C ALA A 162 -11.19 10.22 13.07
N VAL A 163 -11.89 9.39 12.30
CA VAL A 163 -11.29 8.37 11.43
C VAL A 163 -10.42 9.01 10.34
N THR A 164 -10.87 10.11 9.74
CA THR A 164 -10.10 10.83 8.73
C THR A 164 -8.80 11.42 9.31
N VAL A 165 -8.88 12.06 10.48
CA VAL A 165 -7.70 12.62 11.16
C VAL A 165 -6.75 11.50 11.60
N MET A 166 -7.28 10.46 12.24
CA MET A 166 -6.49 9.29 12.65
C MET A 166 -5.80 8.66 11.43
N GLY A 167 -6.57 8.42 10.35
CA GLY A 167 -6.05 7.86 9.11
C GLY A 167 -4.93 8.69 8.50
N THR A 168 -5.08 10.02 8.50
CA THR A 168 -4.04 10.94 8.02
C THR A 168 -2.74 10.83 8.82
N ILE A 169 -2.85 10.77 10.15
CA ILE A 169 -1.68 10.65 11.04
C ILE A 169 -1.03 9.27 10.89
N LEU A 170 -1.82 8.21 10.91
CA LEU A 170 -1.30 6.84 10.73
C LEU A 170 -0.69 6.65 9.35
N ALA A 171 -1.33 7.18 8.32
CA ALA A 171 -0.81 7.17 6.96
C ALA A 171 0.58 7.81 6.88
N ALA A 172 0.76 8.96 7.55
CA ALA A 172 2.05 9.65 7.63
C ALA A 172 3.13 8.87 8.40
N MET A 173 2.75 7.87 9.19
CA MET A 173 3.68 7.04 9.97
C MET A 173 4.01 5.73 9.29
N THR A 174 3.02 5.06 8.67
CA THR A 174 3.19 3.70 8.14
C THR A 174 3.69 3.69 6.70
N GLY A 175 3.28 4.65 5.89
CA GLY A 175 3.60 4.70 4.46
C GLY A 175 3.06 3.50 3.64
N ILE A 176 2.22 2.64 4.24
CA ILE A 176 1.68 1.41 3.64
C ILE A 176 0.16 1.45 3.67
N ILE A 177 -0.48 1.50 2.49
CA ILE A 177 -1.95 1.60 2.39
C ILE A 177 -2.64 0.39 3.00
N GLY A 178 -2.25 -0.82 2.58
CA GLY A 178 -2.93 -2.05 2.96
C GLY A 178 -3.00 -2.23 4.48
N ALA A 179 -1.90 -2.02 5.18
CA ALA A 179 -1.83 -2.10 6.63
C ALA A 179 -2.73 -1.04 7.29
N SER A 180 -2.65 0.22 6.85
CA SER A 180 -3.45 1.31 7.41
C SER A 180 -4.95 1.11 7.20
N VAL A 181 -5.38 0.71 5.99
CA VAL A 181 -6.80 0.45 5.69
C VAL A 181 -7.34 -0.74 6.48
N THR A 182 -6.59 -1.85 6.54
CA THR A 182 -7.03 -3.04 7.29
C THR A 182 -7.15 -2.76 8.79
N MET A 183 -6.17 -2.05 9.37
CA MET A 183 -6.21 -1.67 10.75
C MET A 183 -7.38 -0.71 11.06
N MET A 184 -7.56 0.34 10.24
CA MET A 184 -8.69 1.25 10.40
C MET A 184 -10.03 0.55 10.22
N THR A 185 -10.12 -0.40 9.30
CA THR A 185 -11.34 -1.22 9.13
C THR A 185 -11.63 -2.03 10.40
N ALA A 186 -10.62 -2.67 10.97
CA ALA A 186 -10.80 -3.45 12.18
C ALA A 186 -11.21 -2.61 13.40
N LEU A 187 -10.69 -1.38 13.53
CA LEU A 187 -10.93 -0.51 14.69
C LEU A 187 -12.18 0.38 14.52
N ALA A 188 -12.28 1.06 13.39
CA ALA A 188 -13.27 2.10 13.20
C ALA A 188 -14.61 1.59 12.64
N LEU A 189 -14.57 0.64 11.69
CA LEU A 189 -15.79 0.18 11.02
C LEU A 189 -16.82 -0.42 12.00
N PRO A 190 -16.47 -1.31 12.94
CA PRO A 190 -17.44 -1.84 13.89
C PRO A 190 -18.07 -0.75 14.75
N THR A 191 -17.27 0.25 15.14
CA THR A 191 -17.75 1.38 15.95
C THR A 191 -18.67 2.29 15.15
N MET A 192 -18.34 2.58 13.88
CA MET A 192 -19.21 3.36 12.99
C MET A 192 -20.54 2.65 12.73
N MET A 193 -20.51 1.33 12.50
CA MET A 193 -21.74 0.55 12.31
C MET A 193 -22.63 0.53 13.55
N ARG A 194 -22.04 0.35 14.74
CA ARG A 194 -22.81 0.38 16.00
C ARG A 194 -23.46 1.74 16.28
N GLN A 195 -22.85 2.81 15.78
CA GLN A 195 -23.37 4.17 15.92
C GLN A 195 -24.35 4.57 14.81
N GLY A 196 -24.69 3.66 13.90
CA GLY A 196 -25.68 3.88 12.85
C GLY A 196 -25.18 4.69 11.66
N TYR A 197 -23.88 4.77 11.46
CA TYR A 197 -23.30 5.38 10.25
C TYR A 197 -23.65 4.57 9.00
N SER A 198 -23.84 5.25 7.87
CA SER A 198 -24.08 4.55 6.60
C SER A 198 -22.86 3.73 6.18
N HIS A 199 -23.08 2.53 5.64
CA HIS A 199 -22.00 1.66 5.14
C HIS A 199 -21.12 2.35 4.11
N ALA A 200 -21.75 3.05 3.15
CA ALA A 200 -21.05 3.74 2.07
C ALA A 200 -20.10 4.82 2.60
N LEU A 201 -20.57 5.66 3.55
CA LEU A 201 -19.74 6.70 4.15
C LEU A 201 -18.59 6.09 4.96
N SER A 202 -18.89 5.06 5.78
CA SER A 202 -17.89 4.43 6.64
C SER A 202 -16.76 3.78 5.84
N CYS A 203 -17.10 2.95 4.85
CA CYS A 203 -16.11 2.31 3.99
C CYS A 203 -15.36 3.34 3.13
N GLY A 204 -16.06 4.36 2.61
CA GLY A 204 -15.44 5.42 1.82
C GLY A 204 -14.42 6.24 2.61
N VAL A 205 -14.76 6.64 3.83
CA VAL A 205 -13.86 7.41 4.72
C VAL A 205 -12.62 6.59 5.10
N ILE A 206 -12.80 5.32 5.45
CA ILE A 206 -11.68 4.43 5.82
C ILE A 206 -10.75 4.23 4.61
N ALA A 207 -11.30 3.91 3.45
CA ALA A 207 -10.52 3.72 2.24
C ALA A 207 -9.78 5.00 1.82
N ALA A 208 -10.48 6.13 1.78
CA ALA A 208 -9.90 7.42 1.39
C ALA A 208 -8.79 7.88 2.36
N SER A 209 -9.02 7.82 3.67
CA SER A 209 -8.01 8.22 4.65
C SER A 209 -6.79 7.31 4.67
N GLY A 210 -6.97 6.01 4.43
CA GLY A 210 -5.86 5.06 4.35
C GLY A 210 -4.96 5.28 3.13
N THR A 211 -5.50 5.77 2.00
CA THR A 211 -4.69 6.06 0.81
C THR A 211 -3.77 7.27 0.96
N LEU A 212 -3.99 8.14 1.95
CA LEU A 212 -3.08 9.27 2.24
C LEU A 212 -1.66 8.83 2.60
N GLY A 213 -1.47 7.57 3.02
CA GLY A 213 -0.15 6.99 3.33
C GLY A 213 0.84 6.98 2.18
N ILE A 214 0.38 7.05 0.94
CA ILE A 214 1.27 7.18 -0.22
C ILE A 214 1.75 8.63 -0.38
N LEU A 215 0.88 9.60 -0.08
CA LEU A 215 1.12 11.01 -0.39
C LEU A 215 1.81 11.77 0.75
N ILE A 216 1.57 11.37 2.00
CA ILE A 216 2.14 12.08 3.16
C ILE A 216 3.46 11.43 3.54
N PRO A 217 4.60 12.14 3.43
CA PRO A 217 5.90 11.60 3.85
C PRO A 217 5.96 11.30 5.35
N PRO A 218 6.75 10.28 5.77
CA PRO A 218 7.54 9.37 4.98
C PRO A 218 6.71 8.28 4.30
N SER A 219 6.90 8.11 3.00
CA SER A 219 6.17 7.12 2.21
C SER A 219 7.13 6.28 1.39
N ILE A 220 6.97 4.96 1.46
CA ILE A 220 7.77 4.01 0.70
C ILE A 220 7.62 4.25 -0.81
N MET A 221 6.41 4.58 -1.26
CA MET A 221 6.14 4.84 -2.67
C MET A 221 6.89 6.06 -3.19
N LEU A 222 6.97 7.14 -2.40
CA LEU A 222 7.73 8.33 -2.75
C LEU A 222 9.24 8.06 -2.80
N ILE A 223 9.74 7.17 -1.94
CA ILE A 223 11.15 6.74 -1.96
C ILE A 223 11.47 6.00 -3.26
N ILE A 224 10.66 5.00 -3.61
CA ILE A 224 10.82 4.23 -4.86
C ILE A 224 10.69 5.14 -6.07
N MET A 225 9.72 6.07 -6.06
CA MET A 225 9.53 7.03 -7.16
C MET A 225 10.73 7.96 -7.32
N ALA A 226 11.30 8.46 -6.22
CA ALA A 226 12.48 9.30 -6.24
C ALA A 226 13.70 8.56 -6.83
N ASP A 227 13.88 7.29 -6.45
CA ASP A 227 14.94 6.44 -6.97
C ASP A 227 14.80 6.20 -8.47
N LEU A 228 13.61 5.81 -8.93
CA LEU A 228 13.31 5.59 -10.36
C LEU A 228 13.47 6.85 -11.21
N MET A 229 13.15 8.02 -10.66
CA MET A 229 13.30 9.30 -11.35
C MET A 229 14.71 9.90 -11.19
N ALA A 230 15.61 9.26 -10.45
CA ALA A 230 16.96 9.73 -10.13
C ALA A 230 16.97 11.15 -9.52
N ILE A 231 15.99 11.46 -8.65
CA ILE A 231 15.88 12.74 -7.96
C ILE A 231 16.01 12.55 -6.44
N SER A 232 16.37 13.64 -5.75
CA SER A 232 16.53 13.61 -4.29
C SER A 232 15.23 13.26 -3.58
N VAL A 233 15.26 12.22 -2.73
CA VAL A 233 14.12 11.81 -1.89
C VAL A 233 13.65 12.96 -1.00
N GLY A 234 14.55 13.77 -0.46
CA GLY A 234 14.22 14.95 0.34
C GLY A 234 13.37 15.95 -0.44
N ASN A 235 13.72 16.23 -1.70
CA ASN A 235 12.97 17.12 -2.56
C ASN A 235 11.57 16.59 -2.89
N VAL A 236 11.46 15.28 -3.15
CA VAL A 236 10.15 14.61 -3.37
C VAL A 236 9.28 14.67 -2.13
N PHE A 237 9.86 14.44 -0.95
CA PHE A 237 9.15 14.55 0.32
C PHE A 237 8.64 15.98 0.57
N MET A 238 9.47 17.00 0.32
CA MET A 238 9.06 18.39 0.43
C MET A 238 7.90 18.72 -0.51
N ALA A 239 8.01 18.32 -1.78
CA ALA A 239 6.99 18.55 -2.79
C ALA A 239 5.65 17.85 -2.46
N ALA A 240 5.69 16.66 -1.84
CA ALA A 240 4.51 15.87 -1.52
C ALA A 240 3.74 16.39 -0.28
N VAL A 241 4.35 17.16 0.61
CA VAL A 241 3.69 17.63 1.85
C VAL A 241 2.46 18.49 1.53
N VAL A 242 2.60 19.45 0.65
CA VAL A 242 1.49 20.38 0.34
C VAL A 242 0.32 19.67 -0.34
N PRO A 243 0.52 18.88 -1.42
CA PRO A 243 -0.58 18.11 -2.03
C PRO A 243 -1.22 17.12 -1.05
N GLY A 244 -0.42 16.42 -0.25
CA GLY A 244 -0.92 15.44 0.72
C GLY A 244 -1.80 16.09 1.80
N LEU A 245 -1.36 17.20 2.39
CA LEU A 245 -2.17 17.94 3.37
C LEU A 245 -3.40 18.59 2.74
N THR A 246 -3.30 19.08 1.51
CA THR A 246 -4.44 19.64 0.78
C THR A 246 -5.51 18.58 0.54
N LEU A 247 -5.12 17.38 0.13
CA LEU A 247 -6.05 16.26 -0.05
C LEU A 247 -6.69 15.84 1.27
N ALA A 248 -5.90 15.76 2.35
CA ALA A 248 -6.43 15.47 3.69
C ALA A 248 -7.46 16.52 4.13
N ALA A 249 -7.18 17.82 3.87
CA ALA A 249 -8.12 18.90 4.13
C ALA A 249 -9.42 18.76 3.31
N PHE A 250 -9.33 18.39 2.03
CA PHE A 250 -10.51 18.13 1.21
C PHE A 250 -11.33 16.96 1.73
N TYR A 251 -10.71 15.88 2.22
CA TYR A 251 -11.45 14.80 2.84
C TYR A 251 -12.16 15.24 4.12
N LEU A 252 -11.51 16.03 4.97
CA LEU A 252 -12.13 16.58 6.17
C LEU A 252 -13.30 17.50 5.84
N ILE A 253 -13.14 18.39 4.86
CA ILE A 253 -14.21 19.28 4.39
C ILE A 253 -15.37 18.49 3.80
N PHE A 254 -15.09 17.49 2.98
CA PHE A 254 -16.12 16.61 2.39
C PHE A 254 -16.91 15.88 3.48
N VAL A 255 -16.23 15.25 4.43
CA VAL A 255 -16.86 14.51 5.53
C VAL A 255 -17.69 15.46 6.39
N ALA A 256 -17.16 16.62 6.76
CA ALA A 256 -17.88 17.63 7.52
C ALA A 256 -19.14 18.13 6.80
N THR A 257 -19.00 18.40 5.50
CA THR A 257 -20.12 18.89 4.67
C THR A 257 -21.21 17.84 4.52
N ILE A 258 -20.85 16.58 4.22
CA ILE A 258 -21.84 15.50 4.05
C ILE A 258 -22.55 15.22 5.37
N SER A 259 -21.81 15.25 6.49
CA SER A 259 -22.37 15.05 7.84
C SER A 259 -23.32 16.19 8.28
N ALA A 260 -23.06 17.40 7.82
CA ALA A 260 -23.93 18.56 8.08
C ALA A 260 -25.19 18.54 7.20
N ILE A 261 -25.07 18.17 5.91
CA ILE A 261 -26.21 18.15 4.96
C ILE A 261 -27.11 16.93 5.18
N LYS A 262 -26.52 15.76 5.51
CA LYS A 262 -27.21 14.50 5.70
C LYS A 262 -26.87 13.87 7.05
N PRO A 263 -27.41 14.39 8.15
CA PRO A 263 -27.13 13.87 9.51
C PRO A 263 -27.51 12.39 9.70
N GLU A 264 -28.45 11.90 8.87
CA GLU A 264 -28.85 10.49 8.87
C GLU A 264 -27.71 9.54 8.48
N MET A 265 -26.76 10.00 7.67
CA MET A 265 -25.60 9.18 7.25
C MET A 265 -24.50 9.16 8.30
N ALA A 266 -24.44 10.14 9.18
CA ALA A 266 -23.40 10.34 10.18
C ALA A 266 -24.02 10.88 11.49
N PRO A 267 -24.78 10.08 12.24
CA PRO A 267 -25.47 10.52 13.44
C PRO A 267 -24.49 11.04 14.50
N PRO A 268 -24.88 12.08 15.27
CA PRO A 268 -24.03 12.63 16.32
C PRO A 268 -23.78 11.61 17.42
N LEU A 269 -22.60 11.67 18.02
CA LEU A 269 -22.22 10.82 19.14
C LEU A 269 -23.10 11.11 20.38
N PRO A 270 -23.56 10.07 21.10
CA PRO A 270 -24.26 10.25 22.37
C PRO A 270 -23.34 10.97 23.38
N ALA A 271 -23.82 12.08 23.93
CA ALA A 271 -23.03 12.94 24.83
C ALA A 271 -22.49 12.21 26.08
N ASN A 272 -23.13 11.11 26.48
CA ASN A 272 -22.80 10.36 27.69
C ASN A 272 -21.56 9.45 27.52
N LEU A 273 -21.17 9.10 26.29
CA LEU A 273 -20.09 8.14 26.03
C LEU A 273 -18.68 8.74 26.11
N LEU A 274 -18.54 10.06 26.05
CA LEU A 274 -17.24 10.75 25.91
C LEU A 274 -17.07 11.85 27.00
N ASN A 275 -17.48 11.59 28.23
CA ASN A 275 -17.26 12.53 29.32
C ASN A 275 -15.88 12.33 29.95
N VAL A 276 -14.89 12.99 29.40
CA VAL A 276 -13.54 13.07 29.98
C VAL A 276 -13.48 14.32 30.87
N PRO A 277 -13.07 14.19 32.13
CA PRO A 277 -12.84 15.33 33.03
C PRO A 277 -11.79 16.28 32.43
N ARG A 278 -11.97 17.58 32.62
CA ARG A 278 -11.08 18.59 32.02
C ARG A 278 -9.63 18.43 32.47
N ASN A 279 -9.38 17.88 33.61
CA ASN A 279 -8.04 17.61 34.17
C ASN A 279 -7.33 16.48 33.44
N GLU A 280 -8.05 15.54 32.81
CA GLU A 280 -7.50 14.39 32.09
C GLU A 280 -7.36 14.65 30.58
N MET A 281 -7.96 15.73 30.09
CA MET A 281 -7.92 16.10 28.66
C MET A 281 -6.49 16.39 28.19
N GLY A 282 -5.71 17.15 28.96
CA GLY A 282 -4.33 17.46 28.61
C GLY A 282 -3.43 16.23 28.51
N PRO A 283 -3.39 15.38 29.53
CA PRO A 283 -2.67 14.11 29.46
C PRO A 283 -3.12 13.19 28.32
N LEU A 284 -4.42 13.12 28.04
CA LEU A 284 -4.98 12.33 26.95
C LEU A 284 -4.44 12.82 25.58
N ILE A 285 -4.52 14.13 25.34
CA ILE A 285 -4.01 14.73 24.09
C ILE A 285 -2.50 14.49 23.95
N ALA A 286 -1.74 14.77 25.02
CA ALA A 286 -0.30 14.60 24.99
C ALA A 286 0.07 13.14 24.68
N ARG A 287 -0.55 12.19 25.34
CA ARG A 287 -0.28 10.77 25.14
C ARG A 287 -0.65 10.29 23.73
N SER A 288 -1.75 10.77 23.17
CA SER A 288 -2.24 10.32 21.86
C SER A 288 -1.47 10.96 20.71
N PHE A 289 -1.16 12.25 20.79
CA PHE A 289 -0.54 13.01 19.68
C PHE A 289 0.97 13.14 19.78
N LEU A 290 1.55 13.18 20.98
CA LEU A 290 2.98 13.41 21.14
C LEU A 290 3.85 12.35 20.45
N PRO A 291 3.57 11.04 20.60
CA PRO A 291 4.39 10.02 19.96
C PRO A 291 4.39 10.07 18.43
N PRO A 292 3.21 10.14 17.75
CA PRO A 292 3.17 10.28 16.30
C PRO A 292 3.86 11.55 15.80
N VAL A 293 3.55 12.69 16.42
CA VAL A 293 4.12 13.99 16.02
C VAL A 293 5.62 13.99 16.22
N PHE A 294 6.11 13.45 17.35
CA PHE A 294 7.53 13.32 17.62
C PHE A 294 8.24 12.50 16.54
N LEU A 295 7.74 11.33 16.20
CA LEU A 295 8.34 10.48 15.16
C LEU A 295 8.32 11.13 13.78
N ILE A 296 7.19 11.72 13.39
CA ILE A 296 7.07 12.43 12.12
C ILE A 296 8.06 13.58 12.06
N THR A 297 8.17 14.37 13.14
CA THR A 297 9.10 15.52 13.22
C THR A 297 10.54 15.06 13.23
N LEU A 298 10.85 14.00 13.95
CA LEU A 298 12.19 13.44 14.02
C LEU A 298 12.69 12.99 12.64
N ILE A 299 11.88 12.24 11.91
CA ILE A 299 12.23 11.72 10.60
C ILE A 299 12.30 12.85 9.57
N LYS A 300 11.24 13.65 9.46
CA LYS A 300 11.19 14.76 8.49
C LYS A 300 12.21 15.80 8.82
N GLY A 301 12.34 16.16 10.10
CA GLY A 301 13.31 17.16 10.55
C GLY A 301 14.74 16.74 10.22
N SER A 302 15.11 15.49 10.45
CA SER A 302 16.46 14.99 10.14
C SER A 302 16.77 15.04 8.63
N ILE A 303 15.81 14.69 7.78
CA ILE A 303 15.98 14.76 6.31
C ILE A 303 16.02 16.21 5.82
N LEU A 304 15.10 17.07 6.29
CA LEU A 304 14.97 18.45 5.82
C LEU A 304 16.13 19.34 6.26
N LEU A 305 16.68 19.06 7.44
CA LEU A 305 17.84 19.77 7.97
C LEU A 305 19.17 19.22 7.38
N GLY A 306 19.09 18.17 6.56
CA GLY A 306 20.28 17.55 5.97
C GLY A 306 21.14 16.76 6.97
N TRP A 307 20.59 16.42 8.16
CA TRP A 307 21.30 15.66 9.18
C TRP A 307 21.38 14.18 8.90
N ALA A 308 20.40 13.66 8.15
CA ALA A 308 20.31 12.26 7.82
C ALA A 308 19.87 12.05 6.36
N THR A 309 20.45 11.06 5.72
CA THR A 309 19.94 10.50 4.46
C THR A 309 18.60 9.79 4.70
N PRO A 310 17.80 9.51 3.67
CA PRO A 310 16.54 8.79 3.84
C PRO A 310 16.68 7.42 4.51
N SER A 311 17.78 6.70 4.25
CA SER A 311 18.08 5.41 4.90
C SER A 311 18.37 5.56 6.38
N GLU A 312 19.19 6.54 6.74
CA GLU A 312 19.51 6.86 8.13
C GLU A 312 18.27 7.37 8.88
N ALA A 313 17.45 8.20 8.25
CA ALA A 313 16.21 8.69 8.83
C ALA A 313 15.19 7.55 9.03
N GLY A 314 15.18 6.55 8.15
CA GLY A 314 14.40 5.32 8.34
C GLY A 314 14.87 4.54 9.57
N ALA A 315 16.18 4.38 9.75
CA ALA A 315 16.75 3.72 10.92
C ALA A 315 16.47 4.50 12.22
N VAL A 316 16.59 5.83 12.20
CA VAL A 316 16.21 6.70 13.32
C VAL A 316 14.73 6.57 13.66
N GLY A 317 13.86 6.52 12.66
CA GLY A 317 12.43 6.29 12.83
C GLY A 317 12.12 4.93 13.45
N ALA A 318 12.77 3.88 12.97
CA ALA A 318 12.65 2.52 13.52
C ALA A 318 13.12 2.45 14.99
N PHE A 319 14.25 3.07 15.28
CA PHE A 319 14.77 3.20 16.66
C PHE A 319 13.80 4.00 17.53
N GLY A 320 13.32 5.14 17.06
CA GLY A 320 12.37 5.98 17.80
C GLY A 320 11.00 5.32 18.02
N ALA A 321 10.56 4.44 17.12
CA ALA A 321 9.31 3.69 17.28
C ALA A 321 9.40 2.63 18.40
N THR A 322 10.57 2.10 18.68
CA THR A 322 10.76 1.06 19.71
C THR A 322 10.39 1.54 21.12
N PRO A 323 10.95 2.64 21.68
CA PRO A 323 10.55 3.14 23.00
C PRO A 323 9.10 3.62 23.02
N VAL A 324 8.59 4.19 21.93
CA VAL A 324 7.20 4.61 21.83
C VAL A 324 6.27 3.41 21.94
N SER A 325 6.52 2.33 21.19
CA SER A 325 5.75 1.10 21.28
C SER A 325 5.87 0.46 22.66
N TYR A 326 7.07 0.43 23.24
CA TYR A 326 7.28 -0.11 24.59
C TYR A 326 6.47 0.64 25.65
N THR A 327 6.46 1.96 25.64
CA THR A 327 5.70 2.78 26.61
C THR A 327 4.18 2.57 26.48
N HIS A 328 3.68 2.37 25.25
CA HIS A 328 2.26 2.11 25.04
C HIS A 328 1.83 0.68 25.39
N LEU A 329 2.70 -0.31 25.25
CA LEU A 329 2.39 -1.72 25.54
C LEU A 329 2.60 -2.08 27.02
N THR A 330 3.59 -1.51 27.69
CA THR A 330 4.03 -1.96 29.04
C THR A 330 3.56 -1.08 30.17
N LEU A 331 3.32 0.22 29.95
CA LEU A 331 2.77 1.05 30.99
C LEU A 331 1.31 0.66 31.24
N PRO A 332 0.90 0.39 32.51
CA PRO A 332 -0.48 0.05 32.83
C PRO A 332 -1.34 1.27 32.57
N THR A 333 -1.82 1.33 31.35
CA THR A 333 -2.82 2.30 30.99
C THR A 333 -4.11 1.86 31.65
N LYS A 334 -4.60 2.61 32.62
CA LYS A 334 -6.00 2.50 33.02
C LYS A 334 -6.82 2.59 31.74
N ARG A 335 -7.19 1.42 31.20
CA ARG A 335 -8.22 1.37 30.15
C ARG A 335 -9.45 1.94 30.82
N ILE A 336 -9.77 3.18 30.48
CA ILE A 336 -11.09 3.73 30.76
C ILE A 336 -12.00 2.98 29.77
N VAL A 337 -12.62 1.92 30.30
CA VAL A 337 -13.65 1.14 29.60
C VAL A 337 -14.92 1.98 29.56
#